data_3adc50d408e78c56c01aaf2491b51d86
#
_entry.id   3adc50d408e78c56c01aaf2491b51d86
#
_cell.length_a   1.000
_cell.length_b   1.000
_cell.length_c   1.000
_cell.angle_alpha   90.00
_cell.angle_beta   90.00
_cell.angle_gamma   90.00
#
_symmetry.space_group_name_H-M   'P 1'
#
loop_
_entity.id
_entity.type
_entity.pdbx_description
1 polymer ?
#
loop_
_entity_poly.entity_id
_entity_poly.type
_entity_poly.pdbx_seq_one_letter_code
_entity_poly.pdbx_strand_id
1 'polypeptide(L)'
;MKSALNVIGPQVRKYRNLKGWTQSVLARRLQLQGWSISVGSLGKLEAQLRRVPDCEIIFLAKVLGVSTASLFPRIKSLRQLGPQFQSGGKRLAVFPTRSEK
;
A
#
# COMPACT_ATOMS: atom_id res chain seq x y z
N MET A 1 -6.16 -17.07 9.89
CA MET A 1 -5.70 -16.43 8.67
C MET A 1 -5.52 -14.93 8.87
N LYS A 2 -4.43 -14.39 8.39
CA LYS A 2 -4.18 -12.98 8.58
C LYS A 2 -4.88 -12.13 7.57
N SER A 3 -5.38 -11.01 8.03
CA SER A 3 -5.98 -10.03 7.13
C SER A 3 -4.92 -9.04 6.70
N ALA A 4 -4.95 -8.66 5.45
CA ALA A 4 -4.04 -7.64 4.96
C ALA A 4 -4.49 -6.27 5.47
N LEU A 5 -3.55 -5.49 5.95
CA LEU A 5 -3.85 -4.15 6.44
C LEU A 5 -3.58 -3.07 5.40
N ASN A 6 -3.02 -3.44 4.28
CA ASN A 6 -2.89 -2.56 3.14
C ASN A 6 -2.90 -3.41 1.88
N VAL A 7 -3.11 -2.78 0.74
CA VAL A 7 -3.15 -3.50 -0.53
C VAL A 7 -1.93 -3.19 -1.40
N ILE A 8 -1.09 -2.26 -0.98
CA ILE A 8 0.02 -1.83 -1.84
C ILE A 8 1.33 -2.53 -1.55
N GLY A 9 1.43 -3.24 -0.41
CA GLY A 9 2.70 -3.83 0.02
C GLY A 9 3.40 -4.66 -1.03
N PRO A 10 2.70 -5.63 -1.66
CA PRO A 10 3.35 -6.47 -2.67
C PRO A 10 3.86 -5.67 -3.87
N GLN A 11 3.15 -4.60 -4.26
CA GLN A 11 3.60 -3.77 -5.37
C GLN A 11 4.82 -2.95 -4.98
N VAL A 12 4.86 -2.46 -3.74
CA VAL A 12 6.04 -1.75 -3.25
C VAL A 12 7.25 -2.66 -3.33
N ARG A 13 7.10 -3.90 -2.86
CA ARG A 13 8.19 -4.87 -2.93
C ARG A 13 8.60 -5.12 -4.38
N LYS A 14 7.63 -5.27 -5.26
CA LYS A 14 7.90 -5.54 -6.67
C LYS A 14 8.75 -4.43 -7.30
N TYR A 15 8.32 -3.18 -7.12
CA TYR A 15 9.05 -2.08 -7.72
C TYR A 15 10.39 -1.85 -7.06
N ARG A 16 10.48 -2.12 -5.75
CA ARG A 16 11.76 -2.05 -5.07
C ARG A 16 12.75 -3.07 -5.67
N ASN A 17 12.27 -4.31 -5.85
CA ASN A 17 13.10 -5.35 -6.42
C ASN A 17 13.51 -5.06 -7.84
N LEU A 18 12.61 -4.46 -8.63
CA LEU A 18 12.94 -4.09 -9.99
C LEU A 18 14.06 -3.06 -10.07
N LYS A 19 14.21 -2.26 -9.00
CA LYS A 19 15.30 -1.30 -8.95
C LYS A 19 16.56 -1.90 -8.34
N GLY A 20 16.50 -3.13 -7.89
CA GLY A 20 17.66 -3.77 -7.27
C GLY A 20 17.95 -3.27 -5.88
N TRP A 21 16.96 -2.70 -5.20
CA TRP A 21 17.17 -2.12 -3.88
C TRP A 21 16.76 -3.09 -2.78
N THR A 22 17.54 -3.07 -1.68
CA THR A 22 17.12 -3.78 -0.47
C THR A 22 16.11 -2.91 0.27
N GLN A 23 15.48 -3.48 1.29
CA GLN A 23 14.58 -2.69 2.13
C GLN A 23 15.34 -1.54 2.80
N SER A 24 16.59 -1.80 3.20
CA SER A 24 17.41 -0.73 3.80
C SER A 24 17.64 0.42 2.84
N VAL A 25 17.90 0.12 1.58
CA VAL A 25 18.10 1.16 0.59
C VAL A 25 16.83 1.97 0.38
N LEU A 26 15.70 1.30 0.25
CA LEU A 26 14.45 2.03 0.07
C LEU A 26 14.12 2.89 1.29
N ALA A 27 14.30 2.34 2.50
CA ALA A 27 14.04 3.11 3.71
C ALA A 27 14.91 4.37 3.76
N ARG A 28 16.18 4.23 3.39
CA ARG A 28 17.09 5.37 3.38
C ARG A 28 16.63 6.43 2.39
N ARG A 29 16.20 6.02 1.21
CA ARG A 29 15.75 6.98 0.22
C ARG A 29 14.49 7.70 0.66
N LEU A 30 13.61 6.98 1.36
CA LEU A 30 12.41 7.60 1.92
C LEU A 30 12.77 8.60 3.02
N GLN A 31 13.73 8.23 3.87
CA GLN A 31 14.19 9.14 4.92
C GLN A 31 14.77 10.42 4.34
N LEU A 32 15.49 10.31 3.23
CA LEU A 32 16.04 11.48 2.58
C LEU A 32 14.98 12.41 2.01
N GLN A 33 13.79 11.87 1.78
CA GLN A 33 12.67 12.68 1.31
C GLN A 33 11.83 13.24 2.46
N GLY A 34 12.21 12.92 3.69
CA GLY A 34 11.52 13.47 4.85
C GLY A 34 10.63 12.51 5.61
N TRP A 35 10.61 11.25 5.22
CA TRP A 35 9.78 10.26 5.91
C TRP A 35 10.66 9.36 6.77
N SER A 36 10.58 9.54 8.08
CA SER A 36 11.43 8.80 9.03
C SER A 36 10.96 7.38 9.23
N ILE A 37 10.84 6.60 8.18
CA ILE A 37 10.41 5.23 8.29
C ILE A 37 11.62 4.34 8.62
N SER A 38 11.41 3.36 9.51
CA SER A 38 12.45 2.39 9.81
C SER A 38 12.38 1.23 8.83
N VAL A 39 13.46 0.49 8.74
CA VAL A 39 13.51 -0.71 7.90
C VAL A 39 12.47 -1.71 8.37
N GLY A 40 12.31 -1.86 9.68
CA GLY A 40 11.32 -2.79 10.23
C GLY A 40 9.91 -2.40 9.85
N SER A 41 9.61 -1.10 9.91
CA SER A 41 8.28 -0.63 9.54
C SER A 41 8.03 -0.84 8.05
N LEU A 42 9.04 -0.61 7.23
CA LEU A 42 8.92 -0.83 5.80
C LEU A 42 8.70 -2.32 5.51
N GLY A 43 9.39 -3.20 6.23
CA GLY A 43 9.17 -4.63 6.08
C GLY A 43 7.74 -5.03 6.39
N LYS A 44 7.18 -4.45 7.45
CA LYS A 44 5.78 -4.73 7.79
C LYS A 44 4.84 -4.20 6.73
N LEU A 45 5.16 -3.06 6.15
CA LEU A 45 4.36 -2.48 5.08
C LEU A 45 4.32 -3.42 3.88
N GLU A 46 5.49 -3.89 3.46
CA GLU A 46 5.56 -4.80 2.32
C GLU A 46 4.86 -6.12 2.58
N ALA A 47 4.86 -6.55 3.84
CA ALA A 47 4.21 -7.78 4.24
C ALA A 47 2.72 -7.59 4.53
N GLN A 48 2.21 -6.39 4.35
CA GLN A 48 0.80 -6.05 4.60
C GLN A 48 0.41 -6.16 6.07
N LEU A 49 1.38 -5.96 6.96
CA LEU A 49 1.17 -6.05 8.39
C LEU A 49 0.97 -4.71 9.07
N ARG A 50 0.86 -3.64 8.30
CA ARG A 50 0.56 -2.32 8.85
C ARG A 50 -0.28 -1.54 7.85
N ARG A 51 -1.02 -0.55 8.36
CA ARG A 51 -1.79 0.32 7.50
C ARG A 51 -0.86 1.34 6.87
N VAL A 52 -1.27 1.89 5.74
CA VAL A 52 -0.48 2.88 5.01
C VAL A 52 -1.39 4.07 4.74
N PRO A 53 -1.20 5.17 5.46
CA PRO A 53 -1.94 6.39 5.18
C PRO A 53 -1.67 6.88 3.76
N ASP A 54 -2.63 7.58 3.20
CA ASP A 54 -2.54 8.00 1.81
C ASP A 54 -1.33 8.88 1.52
N CYS A 55 -0.92 9.71 2.47
CA CYS A 55 0.26 10.56 2.24
C CYS A 55 1.53 9.72 2.09
N GLU A 56 1.59 8.57 2.76
CA GLU A 56 2.76 7.69 2.62
C GLU A 56 2.81 7.04 1.25
N ILE A 57 1.65 6.83 0.65
CA ILE A 57 1.60 6.26 -0.70
C ILE A 57 2.27 7.20 -1.69
N ILE A 58 2.09 8.49 -1.50
CA ILE A 58 2.70 9.49 -2.38
C ILE A 58 4.22 9.45 -2.26
N PHE A 59 4.75 9.34 -1.04
CA PHE A 59 6.20 9.20 -0.85
C PHE A 59 6.74 7.97 -1.58
N LEU A 60 6.05 6.85 -1.42
CA LEU A 60 6.48 5.61 -2.03
C LEU A 60 6.50 5.71 -3.54
N ALA A 61 5.45 6.24 -4.11
CA ALA A 61 5.36 6.37 -5.56
C ALA A 61 6.47 7.25 -6.08
N LYS A 62 6.73 8.36 -5.39
CA LYS A 62 7.73 9.29 -5.83
C LYS A 62 9.13 8.70 -5.79
N VAL A 63 9.48 8.04 -4.69
CA VAL A 63 10.80 7.46 -4.54
C VAL A 63 11.00 6.28 -5.47
N LEU A 64 9.94 5.50 -5.70
CA LEU A 64 10.02 4.36 -6.61
C LEU A 64 9.91 4.77 -8.08
N GLY A 65 9.53 6.03 -8.33
CA GLY A 65 9.44 6.51 -9.70
C GLY A 65 8.27 5.95 -10.48
N VAL A 66 7.18 5.68 -9.78
CA VAL A 66 5.97 5.15 -10.42
C VAL A 66 4.78 6.02 -10.05
N SER A 67 3.67 5.83 -10.75
CA SER A 67 2.45 6.53 -10.39
C SER A 67 1.86 5.91 -9.13
N THR A 68 1.05 6.68 -8.40
CA THR A 68 0.38 6.11 -7.23
C THR A 68 -0.52 4.96 -7.64
N ALA A 69 -1.15 5.05 -8.79
CA ALA A 69 -2.01 3.97 -9.27
C ALA A 69 -1.25 2.67 -9.46
N SER A 70 0.04 2.75 -9.79
CA SER A 70 0.85 1.55 -9.98
C SER A 70 1.05 0.77 -8.71
N LEU A 71 0.90 1.43 -7.56
CA LEU A 71 1.08 0.74 -6.28
C LEU A 71 -0.13 -0.08 -5.87
N PHE A 72 -1.26 0.11 -6.53
CA PHE A 72 -2.45 -0.65 -6.22
C PHE A 72 -2.55 -1.87 -7.12
N PRO A 73 -2.98 -3.01 -6.56
CA PRO A 73 -3.08 -4.22 -7.36
C PRO A 73 -4.26 -4.13 -8.31
N ARG A 74 -4.20 -4.91 -9.36
CA ARG A 74 -5.35 -5.07 -10.22
C ARG A 74 -6.24 -6.10 -9.57
N ILE A 75 -7.44 -5.69 -9.22
CA ILE A 75 -8.38 -6.61 -8.62
C ILE A 75 -9.65 -6.64 -9.45
N LYS A 76 -10.27 -7.79 -9.51
CA LYS A 76 -11.51 -7.96 -10.25
C LYS A 76 -12.72 -7.88 -9.37
N SER A 77 -12.55 -8.09 -8.08
CA SER A 77 -13.65 -8.01 -7.15
C SER A 77 -13.12 -7.63 -5.78
N LEU A 78 -13.98 -7.05 -4.98
CA LEU A 78 -13.60 -6.62 -3.64
C LEU A 78 -13.21 -7.78 -2.74
N ARG A 79 -13.62 -8.98 -3.09
CA ARG A 79 -13.24 -10.15 -2.31
C ARG A 79 -11.74 -10.35 -2.26
N GLN A 80 -11.04 -9.89 -3.28
CA GLN A 80 -9.60 -10.04 -3.31
C GLN A 80 -8.88 -9.20 -2.28
N LEU A 81 -9.59 -8.24 -1.66
CA LEU A 81 -8.97 -7.39 -0.66
C LEU A 81 -8.81 -8.07 0.69
N GLY A 82 -9.55 -9.14 0.93
CA GLY A 82 -9.41 -9.89 2.15
C GLY A 82 -10.52 -9.65 3.15
N PRO A 83 -10.58 -10.48 4.18
CA PRO A 83 -11.70 -10.45 5.11
C PRO A 83 -11.91 -9.15 5.86
N GLN A 84 -10.83 -8.46 6.19
CA GLN A 84 -10.97 -7.23 6.96
C GLN A 84 -11.71 -6.15 6.19
N PHE A 85 -11.63 -6.19 4.88
CA PHE A 85 -12.37 -5.22 4.07
C PHE A 85 -13.82 -5.66 3.91
N GLN A 86 -14.04 -6.96 3.88
CA GLN A 86 -15.38 -7.48 3.72
C GLN A 86 -16.24 -7.28 4.95
N SER A 87 -15.62 -7.28 6.13
CA SER A 87 -16.39 -7.05 7.34
C SER A 87 -17.01 -5.68 7.37
N GLY A 88 -16.46 -4.75 6.59
CA GLY A 88 -17.05 -3.45 6.48
C GLY A 88 -18.04 -3.36 5.35
N GLY A 89 -18.32 -4.45 4.71
CA GLY A 89 -19.17 -4.43 3.54
C GLY A 89 -20.54 -3.87 3.76
N LYS A 90 -21.08 -4.09 4.93
CA LYS A 90 -22.38 -3.54 5.22
C LYS A 90 -22.37 -2.04 5.09
N ARG A 91 -21.34 -1.43 5.57
CA ARG A 91 -21.26 0.00 5.52
C ARG A 91 -20.98 0.48 4.14
N LEU A 92 -20.31 -0.33 3.36
CA LEU A 92 -20.00 0.07 2.01
C LEU A 92 -21.25 0.25 1.19
N ALA A 93 -22.30 -0.39 1.57
CA ALA A 93 -23.52 -0.25 0.82
C ALA A 93 -24.05 1.17 0.82
N VAL A 94 -23.52 1.96 1.72
CA VAL A 94 -23.97 3.33 1.82
C VAL A 94 -23.25 4.24 0.86
N PHE A 95 -22.10 3.86 0.42
CA PHE A 95 -21.29 4.74 -0.40
C PHE A 95 -21.83 5.02 -1.77
N PRO A 96 -22.46 4.12 -2.39
CA PRO A 96 -22.86 4.34 -3.76
C PRO A 96 -23.66 5.55 -3.99
N THR A 97 -24.07 6.06 -2.93
CA THR A 97 -24.81 7.21 -3.12
C THR A 97 -24.11 8.23 -3.90
N ARG A 98 -23.08 8.15 -4.01
CA ARG A 98 -22.58 9.06 -4.67
C ARG A 98 -22.62 9.04 -5.89
N SER A 99 -22.66 8.56 -6.10
CA SER A 99 -22.58 8.51 -7.25
C SER A 99 -23.57 8.97 -7.99
N GLU A 100 -24.27 9.14 -7.69
CA GLU A 100 -25.18 9.54 -8.43
C GLU A 100 -25.14 10.66 -8.90
N LYS A 101 -24.62 10.99 -8.76
CA LYS A 101 -24.70 11.92 -9.26
C LYS A 101 -24.44 12.22 -10.01
#